data_223a7468a697f960b2c4e0b1d489d7cd
#
_entry.id   223a7468a697f960b2c4e0b1d489d7cd
#
_cell.length_a   1.000
_cell.length_b   1.000
_cell.length_c   1.000
_cell.angle_alpha   90.00
_cell.angle_beta   90.00
_cell.angle_gamma   90.00
#
_symmetry.space_group_name_H-M   'P 1'
#
loop_
_entity.id
_entity.type
_entity.pdbx_description
1 polymer ?
#
loop_
_entity_poly.entity_id
_entity_poly.type
_entity_poly.pdbx_seq_one_letter_code
_entity_poly.pdbx_strand_id
1 'polypeptide(L)'
;FLIKVYDMICDDKPESLKEALEAYKEELKGEYAEDLVKEMRDECHYVIEPELTYTYFADAARNNAFNREQLQKAFNNIEQSDPIFADLFTDIDLYSNRLGTGDQKQSDTVANLIKEIDKADLLNSDAEILGNAYEYLIGQFASETGKKAGEFYTPQAVSKILTRIAIAGQEEKRGLSVYDPC
;
A
#
# COMPACT_ATOMS: atom_id res chain seq x y z
N PHE A 1 7.35 2.42 -3.77
CA PHE A 1 8.12 1.30 -4.32
C PHE A 1 8.87 1.72 -5.60
N LEU A 2 8.17 2.11 -6.68
CA LEU A 2 8.80 2.55 -7.94
C LEU A 2 9.80 3.69 -7.75
N ILE A 3 9.53 4.67 -6.90
CA ILE A 3 10.47 5.75 -6.56
C ILE A 3 11.72 5.18 -5.91
N LYS A 4 11.58 4.21 -4.99
CA LYS A 4 12.73 3.60 -4.32
C LYS A 4 13.61 2.80 -5.30
N VAL A 5 13.01 2.08 -6.23
CA VAL A 5 13.75 1.39 -7.30
C VAL A 5 14.41 2.39 -8.24
N TYR A 6 13.73 3.48 -8.56
CA TYR A 6 14.29 4.55 -9.38
C TYR A 6 15.47 5.25 -8.69
N ASP A 7 15.38 5.54 -7.39
CA ASP A 7 16.47 6.13 -6.60
C ASP A 7 17.71 5.19 -6.55
N MET A 8 17.53 3.88 -6.73
CA MET A 8 18.64 2.90 -6.79
C MET A 8 19.33 2.87 -8.16
N ILE A 9 18.60 3.19 -9.23
CA ILE A 9 19.08 3.05 -10.62
C ILE A 9 19.55 4.39 -11.18
N CYS A 10 18.97 5.50 -10.75
CA CYS A 10 19.24 6.84 -11.25
C CYS A 10 19.60 7.79 -10.11
N ASP A 11 20.68 8.56 -10.30
CA ASP A 11 21.08 9.64 -9.37
C ASP A 11 20.07 10.82 -9.37
N ASP A 12 19.22 10.91 -10.39
CA ASP A 12 18.21 11.96 -10.52
C ASP A 12 16.86 11.50 -9.98
N LYS A 13 16.31 12.25 -9.02
CA LYS A 13 14.95 11.95 -8.47
C LYS A 13 13.88 12.35 -9.46
N PRO A 14 12.89 11.47 -9.74
CA PRO A 14 11.77 11.84 -10.59
C PRO A 14 10.92 12.93 -9.93
N GLU A 15 10.46 13.89 -10.72
CA GLU A 15 9.58 14.97 -10.24
C GLU A 15 8.17 14.44 -9.93
N SER A 16 7.80 13.29 -10.53
CA SER A 16 6.49 12.68 -10.35
C SER A 16 6.52 11.17 -10.51
N LEU A 17 5.51 10.48 -9.94
CA LEU A 17 5.31 9.04 -10.13
C LEU A 17 5.12 8.64 -11.59
N LYS A 18 4.57 9.54 -12.40
CA LYS A 18 4.39 9.29 -13.83
C LYS A 18 5.71 9.23 -14.56
N GLU A 19 6.63 10.14 -14.26
CA GLU A 19 8.00 10.12 -14.80
C GLU A 19 8.76 8.88 -14.34
N ALA A 20 8.63 8.51 -13.07
CA ALA A 20 9.19 7.26 -12.56
C ALA A 20 8.67 6.02 -13.31
N LEU A 21 7.37 5.98 -13.63
CA LEU A 21 6.78 4.88 -14.38
C LEU A 21 7.29 4.81 -15.83
N GLU A 22 7.41 5.98 -16.49
CA GLU A 22 7.94 6.01 -17.86
C GLU A 22 9.43 5.62 -17.89
N ALA A 23 10.24 6.09 -16.95
CA ALA A 23 11.62 5.67 -16.79
C ALA A 23 11.73 4.15 -16.57
N TYR A 24 10.92 3.60 -15.68
CA TYR A 24 10.86 2.15 -15.42
C TYR A 24 10.49 1.34 -16.67
N LYS A 25 9.56 1.82 -17.48
CA LYS A 25 9.20 1.18 -18.76
C LYS A 25 10.37 1.15 -19.75
N GLU A 26 11.14 2.24 -19.82
CA GLU A 26 12.29 2.30 -20.72
C GLU A 26 13.44 1.42 -20.23
N GLU A 27 13.73 1.41 -18.93
CA GLU A 27 14.74 0.53 -18.34
C GLU A 27 14.45 -0.95 -18.57
N LEU A 28 13.20 -1.38 -18.47
CA LEU A 28 12.80 -2.76 -18.75
C LEU A 28 12.96 -3.17 -20.23
N LYS A 29 13.15 -2.22 -21.14
CA LYS A 29 13.47 -2.48 -22.56
C LYS A 29 14.97 -2.38 -22.84
N GLY A 30 15.75 -1.89 -21.88
CA GLY A 30 17.17 -1.63 -22.04
C GLY A 30 18.05 -2.87 -21.99
N GLU A 31 19.33 -2.68 -22.22
CA GLU A 31 20.37 -3.72 -22.21
C GLU A 31 20.51 -4.37 -20.81
N TYR A 32 20.21 -3.62 -19.75
CA TYR A 32 20.34 -4.06 -18.33
C TYR A 32 19.03 -4.52 -17.71
N ALA A 33 18.00 -4.80 -18.50
CA ALA A 33 16.69 -5.20 -18.00
C ALA A 33 16.72 -6.47 -17.12
N GLU A 34 17.57 -7.44 -17.45
CA GLU A 34 17.73 -8.68 -16.66
C GLU A 34 18.38 -8.40 -15.30
N ASP A 35 19.36 -7.51 -15.24
CA ASP A 35 20.04 -7.11 -14.01
C ASP A 35 19.08 -6.33 -13.11
N LEU A 36 18.30 -5.41 -13.68
CA LEU A 36 17.25 -4.67 -12.98
C LEU A 36 16.21 -5.61 -12.35
N VAL A 37 15.71 -6.58 -13.12
CA VAL A 37 14.74 -7.56 -12.64
C VAL A 37 15.31 -8.38 -11.48
N LYS A 38 16.58 -8.76 -11.57
CA LYS A 38 17.27 -9.50 -10.50
C LYS A 38 17.40 -8.65 -9.23
N GLU A 39 17.85 -7.40 -9.35
CA GLU A 39 18.00 -6.47 -8.23
C GLU A 39 16.66 -6.21 -7.54
N MET A 40 15.58 -6.00 -8.31
CA MET A 40 14.23 -5.84 -7.78
C MET A 40 13.76 -7.07 -6.99
N ARG A 41 14.09 -8.29 -7.44
CA ARG A 41 13.77 -9.52 -6.71
C ARG A 41 14.55 -9.64 -5.42
N ASP A 42 15.85 -9.33 -5.45
CA ASP A 42 16.72 -9.43 -4.29
C ASP A 42 16.35 -8.42 -3.19
N GLU A 43 15.95 -7.19 -3.56
CA GLU A 43 15.65 -6.11 -2.62
C GLU A 43 14.16 -6.06 -2.19
N CYS A 44 13.25 -6.35 -3.10
CA CYS A 44 11.82 -6.14 -2.91
C CYS A 44 11.01 -7.43 -2.85
N HIS A 45 11.61 -8.57 -3.18
CA HIS A 45 10.97 -9.88 -3.30
C HIS A 45 9.93 -10.01 -4.42
N TYR A 46 9.66 -8.95 -5.18
CA TYR A 46 8.77 -9.02 -6.34
C TYR A 46 9.19 -8.07 -7.46
N VAL A 47 8.72 -8.41 -8.66
CA VAL A 47 8.82 -7.56 -9.85
C VAL A 47 7.40 -7.34 -10.36
N ILE A 48 7.05 -6.09 -10.58
CA ILE A 48 5.74 -5.72 -11.10
C ILE A 48 5.87 -5.10 -12.49
N GLU A 49 5.09 -5.61 -13.44
CA GLU A 49 5.04 -5.04 -14.78
C GLU A 49 4.50 -3.60 -14.72
N PRO A 50 4.99 -2.67 -15.58
CA PRO A 50 4.54 -1.27 -15.58
C PRO A 50 3.03 -1.09 -15.66
N GLU A 51 2.35 -1.96 -16.43
CA GLU A 51 0.90 -1.97 -16.61
C GLU A 51 0.12 -2.55 -15.41
N LEU A 52 0.83 -3.07 -14.40
CA LEU A 52 0.27 -3.61 -13.17
C LEU A 52 0.56 -2.71 -11.95
N THR A 53 1.17 -1.55 -12.16
CA THR A 53 1.50 -0.61 -11.09
C THR A 53 0.27 0.19 -10.63
N TYR A 54 0.31 0.69 -9.38
CA TYR A 54 -0.74 1.57 -8.86
C TYR A 54 -0.93 2.81 -9.75
N THR A 55 0.15 3.44 -10.20
CA THR A 55 0.10 4.62 -11.07
C THR A 55 -0.64 4.33 -12.37
N TYR A 56 -0.41 3.18 -12.97
CA TYR A 56 -1.13 2.75 -14.16
C TYR A 56 -2.64 2.62 -13.89
N PHE A 57 -3.04 1.97 -12.78
CA PHE A 57 -4.45 1.82 -12.43
C PHE A 57 -5.12 3.15 -12.08
N ALA A 58 -4.41 4.06 -11.42
CA ALA A 58 -4.91 5.39 -11.12
C ALA A 58 -5.17 6.19 -12.41
N ASP A 59 -4.24 6.16 -13.36
CA ASP A 59 -4.41 6.79 -14.68
C ASP A 59 -5.57 6.14 -15.47
N ALA A 60 -5.63 4.82 -15.51
CA ALA A 60 -6.71 4.09 -16.17
C ALA A 60 -8.09 4.43 -15.56
N ALA A 61 -8.16 4.51 -14.24
CA ALA A 61 -9.40 4.89 -13.54
C ALA A 61 -9.81 6.33 -13.89
N ARG A 62 -8.89 7.31 -13.86
CA ARG A 62 -9.15 8.70 -14.24
C ARG A 62 -9.69 8.83 -15.67
N ASN A 63 -9.15 8.03 -16.59
CA ASN A 63 -9.50 8.03 -18.00
C ASN A 63 -10.69 7.11 -18.35
N ASN A 64 -11.38 6.53 -17.36
CA ASN A 64 -12.47 5.56 -17.54
C ASN A 64 -12.07 4.33 -18.39
N ALA A 65 -10.81 3.93 -18.32
CA ALA A 65 -10.23 2.78 -19.02
C ALA A 65 -9.81 1.66 -18.03
N PHE A 66 -10.29 1.71 -16.78
CA PHE A 66 -9.94 0.74 -15.75
C PHE A 66 -10.43 -0.67 -16.13
N ASN A 67 -9.54 -1.65 -15.98
CA ASN A 67 -9.84 -3.06 -16.21
C ASN A 67 -9.62 -3.85 -14.90
N ARG A 68 -10.70 -4.43 -14.39
CA ARG A 68 -10.72 -5.24 -13.17
C ARG A 68 -9.91 -6.53 -13.30
N GLU A 69 -9.93 -7.18 -14.46
CA GLU A 69 -9.16 -8.40 -14.73
C GLU A 69 -7.65 -8.13 -14.67
N GLN A 70 -7.23 -6.95 -15.12
CA GLN A 70 -5.83 -6.53 -15.04
C GLN A 70 -5.40 -6.29 -13.58
N LEU A 71 -6.27 -5.73 -12.75
CA LEU A 71 -6.01 -5.60 -11.31
C LEU A 71 -5.90 -6.97 -10.64
N GLN A 72 -6.76 -7.93 -10.99
CA GLN A 72 -6.64 -9.31 -10.51
C GLN A 72 -5.32 -9.95 -10.94
N LYS A 73 -4.88 -9.69 -12.18
CA LYS A 73 -3.56 -10.13 -12.65
C LYS A 73 -2.42 -9.54 -11.82
N ALA A 74 -2.53 -8.26 -11.41
CA ALA A 74 -1.54 -7.63 -10.54
C ALA A 74 -1.46 -8.31 -9.17
N PHE A 75 -2.59 -8.63 -8.55
CA PHE A 75 -2.64 -9.38 -7.29
C PHE A 75 -1.98 -10.75 -7.41
N ASN A 76 -2.34 -11.51 -8.44
CA ASN A 76 -1.77 -12.83 -8.69
C ASN A 76 -0.26 -12.74 -8.96
N ASN A 77 0.20 -11.71 -9.67
CA ASN A 77 1.63 -11.49 -9.95
C ASN A 77 2.42 -11.28 -8.66
N ILE A 78 1.91 -10.49 -7.72
CA ILE A 78 2.56 -10.26 -6.43
C ILE A 78 2.59 -11.55 -5.60
N GLU A 79 1.45 -12.24 -5.44
CA GLU A 79 1.36 -13.48 -4.65
C GLU A 79 2.26 -14.60 -5.16
N GLN A 80 2.47 -14.67 -6.48
CA GLN A 80 3.31 -15.68 -7.12
C GLN A 80 4.80 -15.33 -7.15
N SER A 81 5.17 -14.10 -6.81
CA SER A 81 6.55 -13.65 -6.92
C SER A 81 7.45 -14.16 -5.79
N ASP A 82 6.92 -14.32 -4.58
CA ASP A 82 7.64 -14.85 -3.43
C ASP A 82 6.66 -15.51 -2.44
N PRO A 83 7.01 -16.63 -1.80
CA PRO A 83 6.16 -17.29 -0.80
C PRO A 83 5.73 -16.40 0.38
N ILE A 84 6.46 -15.33 0.68
CA ILE A 84 6.12 -14.36 1.73
C ILE A 84 4.80 -13.62 1.42
N PHE A 85 4.43 -13.52 0.14
CA PHE A 85 3.20 -12.88 -0.32
C PHE A 85 2.06 -13.86 -0.60
N ALA A 86 2.25 -15.14 -0.31
CA ALA A 86 1.19 -16.14 -0.51
C ALA A 86 -0.06 -15.74 0.28
N ASP A 87 -1.21 -15.85 -0.37
CA ASP A 87 -2.52 -15.55 0.22
C ASP A 87 -2.75 -14.08 0.66
N LEU A 88 -1.90 -13.14 0.24
CA LEU A 88 -2.00 -11.74 0.63
C LEU A 88 -3.32 -11.09 0.22
N PHE A 89 -3.88 -11.47 -0.93
CA PHE A 89 -5.10 -10.91 -1.50
C PHE A 89 -6.29 -11.87 -1.47
N THR A 90 -6.20 -12.99 -0.74
CA THR A 90 -7.24 -14.04 -0.70
C THR A 90 -8.61 -13.49 -0.26
N ASP A 91 -8.62 -12.54 0.66
CA ASP A 91 -9.86 -11.94 1.16
C ASP A 91 -10.44 -10.84 0.25
N ILE A 92 -9.75 -10.51 -0.84
CA ILE A 92 -10.17 -9.46 -1.79
C ILE A 92 -10.85 -10.10 -2.99
N ASP A 93 -12.19 -10.10 -2.98
CA ASP A 93 -13.02 -10.55 -4.11
C ASP A 93 -13.47 -9.38 -4.98
N LEU A 94 -12.75 -9.15 -6.08
CA LEU A 94 -13.07 -8.10 -7.06
C LEU A 94 -14.38 -8.36 -7.83
N TYR A 95 -14.94 -9.56 -7.71
CA TYR A 95 -16.18 -9.99 -8.39
C TYR A 95 -17.37 -10.09 -7.43
N SER A 96 -17.17 -9.66 -6.20
CA SER A 96 -18.20 -9.71 -5.17
C SER A 96 -19.44 -8.88 -5.52
N ASN A 97 -20.62 -9.43 -5.29
CA ASN A 97 -21.89 -8.71 -5.41
C ASN A 97 -22.00 -7.52 -4.45
N ARG A 98 -21.16 -7.44 -3.42
CA ARG A 98 -21.06 -6.27 -2.52
C ARG A 98 -20.56 -5.00 -3.24
N LEU A 99 -19.79 -5.16 -4.31
CA LEU A 99 -19.31 -4.07 -5.15
C LEU A 99 -20.39 -3.54 -6.11
N GLY A 100 -21.48 -4.28 -6.27
CA GLY A 100 -22.59 -3.95 -7.16
C GLY A 100 -23.05 -5.15 -7.98
N THR A 101 -24.16 -4.99 -8.67
CA THR A 101 -24.74 -6.03 -9.52
C THR A 101 -24.26 -5.84 -10.96
N GLY A 102 -23.56 -6.84 -11.50
CA GLY A 102 -23.02 -6.86 -12.85
C GLY A 102 -21.62 -6.28 -12.99
N ASP A 103 -20.91 -6.75 -14.00
CA ASP A 103 -19.47 -6.50 -14.22
C ASP A 103 -19.12 -5.01 -14.31
N GLN A 104 -19.94 -4.23 -15.05
CA GLN A 104 -19.69 -2.80 -15.20
C GLN A 104 -19.75 -2.07 -13.85
N LYS A 105 -20.80 -2.33 -13.06
CA LYS A 105 -20.99 -1.68 -11.77
C LYS A 105 -19.88 -2.03 -10.78
N GLN A 106 -19.44 -3.28 -10.76
CA GLN A 106 -18.32 -3.73 -9.94
C GLN A 106 -17.01 -3.04 -10.35
N SER A 107 -16.74 -2.96 -11.66
CA SER A 107 -15.57 -2.24 -12.19
C SER A 107 -15.61 -0.75 -11.86
N ASP A 108 -16.74 -0.11 -12.00
CA ASP A 108 -16.92 1.31 -11.69
C ASP A 108 -16.72 1.58 -10.20
N THR A 109 -17.18 0.67 -9.32
CA THR A 109 -17.01 0.81 -7.88
C THR A 109 -15.52 0.72 -7.51
N VAL A 110 -14.78 -0.24 -8.06
CA VAL A 110 -13.33 -0.37 -7.81
C VAL A 110 -12.57 0.82 -8.39
N ALA A 111 -12.89 1.24 -9.62
CA ALA A 111 -12.28 2.43 -10.24
C ALA A 111 -12.51 3.71 -9.41
N ASN A 112 -13.71 3.90 -8.86
CA ASN A 112 -14.00 5.03 -7.99
C ASN A 112 -13.23 4.96 -6.68
N LEU A 113 -13.07 3.77 -6.08
CA LEU A 113 -12.23 3.60 -4.90
C LEU A 113 -10.77 4.00 -5.18
N ILE A 114 -10.21 3.56 -6.31
CA ILE A 114 -8.85 3.95 -6.73
C ILE A 114 -8.74 5.47 -6.89
N LYS A 115 -9.74 6.12 -7.53
CA LYS A 115 -9.78 7.58 -7.68
C LYS A 115 -9.80 8.32 -6.33
N GLU A 116 -10.52 7.80 -5.34
CA GLU A 116 -10.56 8.42 -4.01
C GLU A 116 -9.24 8.23 -3.26
N ILE A 117 -8.62 7.05 -3.34
CA ILE A 117 -7.29 6.79 -2.76
C ILE A 117 -6.23 7.69 -3.41
N ASP A 118 -6.30 7.89 -4.72
CA ASP A 118 -5.36 8.72 -5.47
C ASP A 118 -5.37 10.20 -5.03
N LYS A 119 -6.52 10.71 -4.56
CA LYS A 119 -6.63 12.06 -4.00
C LYS A 119 -5.93 12.23 -2.65
N ALA A 120 -5.68 11.15 -1.94
CA ALA A 120 -5.16 11.18 -0.58
C ALA A 120 -3.63 11.35 -0.50
N ASP A 121 -2.92 11.38 -1.65
CA ASP A 121 -1.45 11.51 -1.74
C ASP A 121 -0.67 10.66 -0.72
N LEU A 122 -1.08 9.39 -0.59
CA LEU A 122 -0.52 8.46 0.41
C LEU A 122 0.97 8.21 0.20
N LEU A 123 1.48 8.40 -1.02
CA LEU A 123 2.87 8.14 -1.37
C LEU A 123 3.84 9.20 -0.84
N ASN A 124 3.36 10.43 -0.65
CA ASN A 124 4.13 11.52 -0.05
C ASN A 124 3.81 11.70 1.45
N SER A 125 2.92 10.87 2.00
CA SER A 125 2.55 10.92 3.41
C SER A 125 3.66 10.32 4.27
N ASP A 126 3.90 10.91 5.44
CA ASP A 126 4.82 10.33 6.40
C ASP A 126 4.25 9.04 7.05
N ALA A 127 5.13 8.27 7.68
CA ALA A 127 4.77 7.00 8.30
C ALA A 127 3.72 7.16 9.42
N GLU A 128 3.66 8.31 10.09
CA GLU A 128 2.69 8.58 11.14
C GLU A 128 1.28 8.74 10.57
N ILE A 129 1.13 9.41 9.43
CA ILE A 129 -0.16 9.58 8.73
C ILE A 129 -0.68 8.22 8.27
N LEU A 130 0.18 7.39 7.67
CA LEU A 130 -0.18 6.04 7.23
C LEU A 130 -0.56 5.14 8.40
N GLY A 131 0.18 5.22 9.53
CA GLY A 131 -0.14 4.51 10.76
C GLY A 131 -1.50 4.90 11.33
N ASN A 132 -1.80 6.20 11.39
CA ASN A 132 -3.10 6.71 11.85
C ASN A 132 -4.26 6.26 10.93
N ALA A 133 -4.06 6.25 9.63
CA ALA A 133 -5.06 5.76 8.66
C ALA A 133 -5.31 4.25 8.85
N TYR A 134 -4.27 3.46 9.07
CA TYR A 134 -4.37 2.03 9.34
C TYR A 134 -5.14 1.75 10.64
N GLU A 135 -4.81 2.44 11.75
CA GLU A 135 -5.55 2.32 13.01
C GLU A 135 -7.03 2.67 12.86
N TYR A 136 -7.34 3.73 12.10
CA TYR A 136 -8.72 4.11 11.82
C TYR A 136 -9.48 2.99 11.09
N LEU A 137 -8.88 2.41 10.04
CA LEU A 137 -9.48 1.30 9.28
C LEU A 137 -9.71 0.06 10.15
N ILE A 138 -8.74 -0.33 10.98
CA ILE A 138 -8.91 -1.44 11.93
C ILE A 138 -10.09 -1.16 12.87
N GLY A 139 -10.20 0.07 13.38
CA GLY A 139 -11.31 0.46 14.25
C GLY A 139 -12.69 0.32 13.56
N GLN A 140 -12.78 0.68 12.28
CA GLN A 140 -14.00 0.50 11.48
C GLN A 140 -14.33 -0.98 11.26
N PHE A 141 -13.36 -1.78 10.83
CA PHE A 141 -13.56 -3.23 10.62
C PHE A 141 -13.94 -3.98 11.90
N ALA A 142 -13.33 -3.63 13.03
CA ALA A 142 -13.69 -4.20 14.32
C ALA A 142 -15.15 -3.90 14.70
N SER A 143 -15.62 -2.69 14.38
CA SER A 143 -17.01 -2.28 14.60
C SER A 143 -17.99 -3.08 13.74
N GLU A 144 -17.68 -3.29 12.46
CA GLU A 144 -18.53 -4.03 11.52
C GLU A 144 -18.61 -5.53 11.83
N THR A 145 -17.52 -6.13 12.31
CA THR A 145 -17.47 -7.56 12.65
C THR A 145 -18.05 -7.87 14.02
N GLY A 146 -18.49 -6.85 14.78
CA GLY A 146 -19.01 -7.00 16.14
C GLY A 146 -17.95 -7.35 17.19
N LYS A 147 -16.68 -7.39 16.82
CA LYS A 147 -15.56 -7.58 17.74
C LYS A 147 -15.15 -6.24 18.37
N LYS A 148 -14.70 -6.29 19.61
CA LYS A 148 -14.22 -5.08 20.28
C LYS A 148 -12.86 -4.67 19.70
N ALA A 149 -12.67 -3.39 19.45
CA ALA A 149 -11.42 -2.85 18.89
C ALA A 149 -10.16 -3.30 19.67
N GLY A 150 -10.27 -3.41 21.00
CA GLY A 150 -9.17 -3.86 21.85
C GLY A 150 -8.73 -5.34 21.67
N GLU A 151 -9.44 -6.13 20.87
CA GLU A 151 -9.01 -7.48 20.49
C GLU A 151 -7.97 -7.46 19.35
N PHE A 152 -7.80 -6.32 18.68
CA PHE A 152 -6.90 -6.18 17.56
C PHE A 152 -5.71 -5.26 17.87
N TYR A 153 -5.92 -4.22 18.66
CA TYR A 153 -4.88 -3.24 19.00
C TYR A 153 -5.29 -2.43 20.24
N THR A 154 -4.31 -1.82 20.88
CA THR A 154 -4.59 -0.89 21.99
C THR A 154 -5.07 0.44 21.42
N PRO A 155 -6.31 0.89 21.69
CA PRO A 155 -6.80 2.18 21.20
C PRO A 155 -5.87 3.34 21.56
N GLN A 156 -5.64 4.25 20.61
CA GLN A 156 -4.68 5.34 20.76
C GLN A 156 -4.93 6.22 22.03
N ALA A 157 -6.20 6.42 22.38
CA ALA A 157 -6.55 7.15 23.61
C ALA A 157 -6.02 6.45 24.89
N VAL A 158 -6.09 5.12 24.92
CA VAL A 158 -5.57 4.31 26.04
C VAL A 158 -4.05 4.33 26.04
N SER A 159 -3.40 4.14 24.90
CA SER A 159 -1.95 4.20 24.75
C SER A 159 -1.40 5.55 25.21
N LYS A 160 -2.04 6.67 24.85
CA LYS A 160 -1.67 8.01 25.32
C LYS A 160 -1.78 8.18 26.84
N ILE A 161 -2.82 7.60 27.46
CA ILE A 161 -2.98 7.63 28.93
C ILE A 161 -1.88 6.81 29.59
N LEU A 162 -1.64 5.58 29.12
CA LEU A 162 -0.58 4.71 29.65
C LEU A 162 0.80 5.35 29.54
N THR A 163 1.11 5.95 28.39
CA THR A 163 2.36 6.67 28.18
C THR A 163 2.51 7.83 29.16
N ARG A 164 1.48 8.66 29.33
CA ARG A 164 1.51 9.79 30.29
C ARG A 164 1.73 9.31 31.72
N ILE A 165 1.10 8.21 32.11
CA ILE A 165 1.30 7.62 33.44
C ILE A 165 2.74 7.11 33.58
N ALA A 166 3.25 6.40 32.58
CA ALA A 166 4.60 5.82 32.61
C ALA A 166 5.71 6.86 32.69
N ILE A 167 5.55 8.03 32.03
CA ILE A 167 6.55 9.11 32.05
C ILE A 167 6.28 10.18 33.10
N ALA A 168 5.25 10.06 33.94
CA ALA A 168 4.89 11.07 34.94
C ALA A 168 6.08 11.42 35.85
N GLY A 169 6.42 12.69 35.90
CA GLY A 169 7.60 13.19 36.64
C GLY A 169 8.95 12.97 35.93
N GLN A 170 8.94 12.50 34.68
CA GLN A 170 10.13 12.28 33.87
C GLN A 170 10.04 12.95 32.48
N GLU A 171 9.08 13.84 32.27
CA GLU A 171 8.72 14.44 31.00
C GLU A 171 9.90 15.19 30.34
N GLU A 172 10.80 15.76 31.18
CA GLU A 172 11.98 16.51 30.73
C GLU A 172 13.22 15.61 30.47
N LYS A 173 13.14 14.33 30.81
CA LYS A 173 14.26 13.42 30.60
C LYS A 173 14.39 12.99 29.14
N ARG A 174 15.62 13.00 28.62
CA ARG A 174 15.94 12.47 27.30
C ARG A 174 16.55 11.07 27.42
N GLY A 175 16.37 10.25 26.38
CA GLY A 175 16.99 8.93 26.30
C GLY A 175 16.37 7.91 27.25
N LEU A 176 15.08 7.99 27.53
CA LEU A 176 14.36 6.97 28.29
C LEU A 176 14.35 5.64 27.53
N SER A 177 14.60 4.55 28.25
CA SER A 177 14.39 3.20 27.73
C SER A 177 12.93 2.80 27.91
N VAL A 178 12.35 2.20 26.88
CA VAL A 178 10.99 1.70 26.89
C VAL A 178 11.04 0.18 26.83
N TYR A 179 10.26 -0.48 27.67
CA TYR A 179 10.03 -1.91 27.64
C TYR A 179 8.53 -2.16 27.55
N ASP A 180 8.10 -2.83 26.49
CA ASP A 180 6.75 -3.33 26.30
C ASP A 180 6.78 -4.86 26.53
N PRO A 181 6.08 -5.38 27.55
CA PRO A 181 6.11 -6.80 27.88
C PRO A 181 5.15 -7.66 27.01
N CYS A 182 4.33 -7.06 26.13
CA CYS A 182 3.27 -7.75 25.38
C CYS A 182 3.62 -7.90 23.91
#